data_e81cfb95b07f047d0fc2b4fdd50cea11
#
_entry.id   e81cfb95b07f047d0fc2b4fdd50cea11
#
_cell.length_a   1.000
_cell.length_b   1.000
_cell.length_c   1.000
_cell.angle_alpha   90.00
_cell.angle_beta   90.00
_cell.angle_gamma   90.00
#
_symmetry.space_group_name_H-M   'P 1'
#
loop_
_entity.id
_entity.type
_entity.pdbx_description
1 polymer ?
#
loop_
_entity_poly.entity_id
_entity_poly.type
_entity_poly.pdbx_seq_one_letter_code
_entity_poly.pdbx_strand_id
1 'polypeptide(L)'
;MRYYFAPMEGLTDSIYRRLHHTYVPGVDRYYMPFFSPTIHRQLTHKEDRELPMADSVDLVAVPQVLTKVSEDFLWAAQVCRDRGYDEVNLNVGCPSGTVVSKGKGSGMLRDVAGLDRFLEEIFRSSPLPISVKTRLGLENPDEFPAILEVYNRYPIKELTIHPRVRKQFYDGKVDMEMFDFAVKTSKNPLCYNGDVLSLTQTETLHEKYPQIGSVMIGRGLVADPGMLSGGTDAAALEHFMNELMAVYEVEFGGSRNAIFRLKENWSFLHDRFEGCDKLWKRLRKTTDAAEFKAISAEIFHTLPLRK
;
A
#
# COMPACT_ATOMS: atom_id res chain seq x y z
N MET A 1 -7.77 -17.60 -2.54
CA MET A 1 -7.66 -16.21 -2.00
C MET A 1 -6.75 -15.42 -2.91
N ARG A 2 -7.04 -14.14 -3.17
CA ARG A 2 -6.17 -13.23 -3.94
C ARG A 2 -5.28 -12.44 -3.01
N TYR A 3 -4.05 -12.17 -3.43
CA TYR A 3 -3.07 -11.43 -2.66
C TYR A 3 -2.74 -10.10 -3.33
N TYR A 4 -2.85 -9.01 -2.58
CA TYR A 4 -2.62 -7.67 -3.08
C TYR A 4 -1.44 -7.01 -2.37
N PHE A 5 -0.61 -6.30 -3.11
CA PHE A 5 0.40 -5.45 -2.52
C PHE A 5 -0.22 -4.10 -2.15
N ALA A 6 -0.11 -3.74 -0.87
CA ALA A 6 -0.66 -2.48 -0.36
C ALA A 6 0.09 -1.25 -0.90
N PRO A 7 -0.61 -0.13 -1.12
CA PRO A 7 0.03 1.13 -1.46
C PRO A 7 0.79 1.67 -0.24
N MET A 8 2.11 1.85 -0.39
CA MET A 8 2.98 2.40 0.65
C MET A 8 3.77 3.57 0.08
N GLU A 9 3.38 4.80 0.45
CA GLU A 9 4.02 6.03 -0.04
C GLU A 9 5.51 6.04 0.28
N GLY A 10 6.33 6.32 -0.73
CA GLY A 10 7.78 6.31 -0.61
C GLY A 10 8.45 4.93 -0.74
N LEU A 11 7.69 3.84 -0.72
CA LEU A 11 8.21 2.46 -0.74
C LEU A 11 7.83 1.70 -2.00
N THR A 12 6.53 1.59 -2.29
CA THR A 12 6.02 0.76 -3.39
C THR A 12 5.76 1.61 -4.65
N ASP A 13 6.77 2.37 -5.07
CA ASP A 13 6.73 3.16 -6.31
C ASP A 13 6.69 2.25 -7.57
N SER A 14 6.56 2.86 -8.75
CA SER A 14 6.43 2.12 -10.00
C SER A 14 7.63 1.21 -10.28
N ILE A 15 8.83 1.62 -9.89
CA ILE A 15 10.07 0.83 -10.06
C ILE A 15 10.03 -0.39 -9.16
N TYR A 16 9.72 -0.18 -7.86
CA TYR A 16 9.61 -1.28 -6.91
C TYR A 16 8.56 -2.30 -7.34
N ARG A 17 7.36 -1.86 -7.73
CA ARG A 17 6.28 -2.76 -8.17
C ARG A 17 6.68 -3.60 -9.37
N ARG A 18 7.33 -3.00 -10.39
CA ARG A 18 7.80 -3.71 -11.59
C ARG A 18 8.85 -4.76 -11.25
N LEU A 19 9.88 -4.38 -10.50
CA LEU A 19 10.93 -5.32 -10.10
C LEU A 19 10.38 -6.43 -9.20
N HIS A 20 9.51 -6.09 -8.24
CA HIS A 20 8.86 -7.09 -7.42
C HIS A 20 8.08 -8.09 -8.28
N HIS A 21 7.27 -7.62 -9.22
CA HIS A 21 6.53 -8.49 -10.13
C HIS A 21 7.43 -9.37 -11.01
N THR A 22 8.54 -8.82 -11.47
CA THR A 22 9.50 -9.55 -12.32
C THR A 22 10.20 -10.68 -11.58
N TYR A 23 10.59 -10.44 -10.33
CA TYR A 23 11.41 -11.40 -9.58
C TYR A 23 10.62 -12.27 -8.60
N VAL A 24 9.40 -11.85 -8.24
CA VAL A 24 8.66 -12.46 -7.13
C VAL A 24 7.22 -12.78 -7.54
N PRO A 25 6.86 -14.07 -7.68
CA PRO A 25 5.49 -14.46 -7.97
C PRO A 25 4.57 -14.39 -6.72
N GLY A 26 3.26 -14.44 -6.95
CA GLY A 26 2.25 -14.62 -5.90
C GLY A 26 1.42 -13.39 -5.57
N VAL A 27 1.72 -12.22 -6.12
CA VAL A 27 0.89 -11.02 -5.99
C VAL A 27 -0.03 -10.87 -7.20
N ASP A 28 -1.35 -10.87 -6.96
CA ASP A 28 -2.35 -10.74 -8.01
C ASP A 28 -2.59 -9.30 -8.47
N ARG A 29 -2.45 -8.34 -7.53
CA ARG A 29 -2.65 -6.90 -7.80
C ARG A 29 -1.73 -6.02 -6.98
N TYR A 30 -1.26 -4.94 -7.60
CA TYR A 30 -0.42 -3.92 -6.99
C TYR A 30 -1.19 -2.62 -6.85
N TYR A 31 -1.52 -2.21 -5.61
CA TYR A 31 -2.13 -0.91 -5.38
C TYR A 31 -1.05 0.17 -5.38
N MET A 32 -1.26 1.20 -6.18
CA MET A 32 -0.30 2.31 -6.31
C MET A 32 -0.35 3.22 -5.08
N PRO A 33 0.79 3.77 -4.62
CA PRO A 33 0.77 4.92 -3.75
C PRO A 33 -0.14 6.01 -4.33
N PHE A 34 -0.90 6.65 -3.45
CA PHE A 34 -1.90 7.60 -3.90
C PHE A 34 -1.30 8.81 -4.61
N PHE A 35 -2.01 9.31 -5.59
CA PHE A 35 -1.81 10.65 -6.12
C PHE A 35 -2.96 11.57 -5.70
N SER A 36 -2.67 12.87 -5.62
CA SER A 36 -3.61 13.88 -5.16
C SER A 36 -3.79 14.92 -6.27
N PRO A 37 -4.97 15.00 -6.90
CA PRO A 37 -5.21 16.00 -7.90
C PRO A 37 -4.87 17.41 -7.40
N THR A 38 -4.19 18.18 -8.23
CA THR A 38 -3.87 19.59 -7.98
C THR A 38 -5.06 20.46 -8.38
N ILE A 39 -5.04 21.74 -7.96
CA ILE A 39 -6.08 22.72 -8.35
C ILE A 39 -6.18 22.89 -9.88
N HIS A 40 -5.09 22.63 -10.60
CA HIS A 40 -5.05 22.73 -12.07
C HIS A 40 -5.44 21.42 -12.76
N ARG A 41 -5.72 20.35 -12.01
CA ARG A 41 -6.03 19.01 -12.53
C ARG A 41 -5.02 18.55 -13.58
N GLN A 42 -3.74 18.60 -13.20
CA GLN A 42 -2.62 18.14 -13.99
C GLN A 42 -1.79 17.15 -13.17
N LEU A 43 -1.29 16.11 -13.83
CA LEU A 43 -0.32 15.20 -13.22
C LEU A 43 1.05 15.90 -13.17
N THR A 44 1.72 15.76 -12.03
CA THR A 44 3.14 16.10 -11.90
C THR A 44 4.00 15.05 -12.60
N HIS A 45 5.26 15.36 -12.91
CA HIS A 45 6.19 14.36 -13.47
C HIS A 45 6.32 13.09 -12.60
N LYS A 46 6.25 13.24 -11.27
CA LYS A 46 6.24 12.10 -10.35
C LYS A 46 4.98 11.26 -10.57
N GLU A 47 3.82 11.88 -10.57
CA GLU A 47 2.53 11.19 -10.73
C GLU A 47 2.40 10.55 -12.11
N ASP A 48 2.89 11.20 -13.14
CA ASP A 48 2.92 10.68 -14.51
C ASP A 48 3.74 9.37 -14.60
N ARG A 49 4.91 9.35 -13.99
CA ARG A 49 5.75 8.15 -13.87
C ARG A 49 5.10 7.04 -13.04
N GLU A 50 4.42 7.41 -11.94
CA GLU A 50 3.74 6.44 -11.05
C GLU A 50 2.50 5.82 -11.69
N LEU A 51 1.91 6.50 -12.68
CA LEU A 51 0.69 6.12 -13.37
C LEU A 51 0.95 5.89 -14.88
N PRO A 52 1.76 4.89 -15.28
CA PRO A 52 2.01 4.59 -16.70
C PRO A 52 0.72 4.14 -17.40
N MET A 53 0.78 3.97 -18.73
CA MET A 53 -0.30 3.28 -19.45
C MET A 53 -0.43 1.85 -18.93
N ALA A 54 -1.66 1.37 -18.71
CA ALA A 54 -1.90 0.07 -18.08
C ALA A 54 -1.34 -1.12 -18.88
N ASP A 55 -1.36 -1.03 -20.20
CA ASP A 55 -0.79 -2.03 -21.12
C ASP A 55 0.73 -1.95 -21.30
N SER A 56 1.37 -0.90 -20.78
CA SER A 56 2.83 -0.74 -20.84
C SER A 56 3.58 -1.51 -19.75
N VAL A 57 2.88 -2.15 -18.83
CA VAL A 57 3.45 -2.89 -17.70
C VAL A 57 2.79 -4.27 -17.58
N ASP A 58 3.62 -5.29 -17.37
CA ASP A 58 3.16 -6.68 -17.22
C ASP A 58 2.80 -6.98 -15.76
N LEU A 59 1.92 -6.15 -15.19
CA LEU A 59 1.36 -6.36 -13.85
C LEU A 59 -0.02 -5.71 -13.75
N VAL A 60 -0.90 -6.29 -12.92
CA VAL A 60 -2.20 -5.70 -12.64
C VAL A 60 -2.06 -4.62 -11.55
N ALA A 61 -2.10 -3.36 -11.96
CA ALA A 61 -1.97 -2.23 -11.05
C ALA A 61 -3.32 -1.52 -10.85
N VAL A 62 -3.56 -1.05 -9.62
CA VAL A 62 -4.77 -0.28 -9.26
C VAL A 62 -4.36 1.12 -8.81
N PRO A 63 -4.69 2.18 -9.57
CA PRO A 63 -4.41 3.56 -9.18
C PRO A 63 -5.20 3.94 -7.92
N GLN A 64 -4.56 4.65 -7.00
CA GLN A 64 -5.22 5.15 -5.80
C GLN A 64 -5.24 6.68 -5.76
N VAL A 65 -6.41 7.25 -5.46
CA VAL A 65 -6.65 8.70 -5.41
C VAL A 65 -6.86 9.16 -3.97
N LEU A 66 -6.24 10.27 -3.60
CA LEU A 66 -6.39 10.93 -2.31
C LEU A 66 -6.99 12.34 -2.49
N THR A 67 -8.29 12.44 -2.31
CA THR A 67 -9.00 13.73 -2.35
C THR A 67 -10.24 13.70 -1.46
N LYS A 68 -10.82 14.86 -1.18
CA LYS A 68 -12.13 15.03 -0.54
C LYS A 68 -13.10 15.82 -1.43
N VAL A 69 -12.69 16.12 -2.65
CA VAL A 69 -13.45 16.89 -3.64
C VAL A 69 -13.86 15.94 -4.75
N SER A 70 -15.15 15.79 -4.97
CA SER A 70 -15.73 14.82 -5.90
C SER A 70 -15.31 15.08 -7.34
N GLU A 71 -15.27 16.33 -7.77
CA GLU A 71 -14.83 16.68 -9.12
C GLU A 71 -13.35 16.35 -9.37
N ASP A 72 -12.52 16.47 -8.34
CA ASP A 72 -11.11 16.06 -8.43
C ASP A 72 -10.98 14.54 -8.56
N PHE A 73 -11.81 13.79 -7.80
CA PHE A 73 -11.86 12.34 -7.93
C PHE A 73 -12.32 11.90 -9.32
N LEU A 74 -13.37 12.50 -9.84
CA LEU A 74 -13.91 12.19 -11.16
C LEU A 74 -12.92 12.51 -12.28
N TRP A 75 -12.20 13.63 -12.18
CA TRP A 75 -11.09 13.94 -13.08
C TRP A 75 -9.99 12.86 -13.01
N ALA A 76 -9.57 12.48 -11.82
CA ALA A 76 -8.56 11.44 -11.63
C ALA A 76 -9.02 10.07 -12.18
N ALA A 77 -10.27 9.70 -11.96
CA ALA A 77 -10.86 8.48 -12.51
C ALA A 77 -10.90 8.51 -14.04
N GLN A 78 -11.17 9.69 -14.64
CA GLN A 78 -11.11 9.86 -16.09
C GLN A 78 -9.68 9.67 -16.62
N VAL A 79 -8.67 10.27 -15.96
CA VAL A 79 -7.26 10.07 -16.31
C VAL A 79 -6.86 8.60 -16.22
N CYS A 80 -7.32 7.90 -15.18
CA CYS A 80 -7.06 6.45 -15.05
C CYS A 80 -7.69 5.66 -16.20
N ARG A 81 -8.96 5.96 -16.57
CA ARG A 81 -9.63 5.32 -17.69
C ARG A 81 -8.90 5.56 -19.01
N ASP A 82 -8.48 6.79 -19.28
CA ASP A 82 -7.79 7.16 -20.51
C ASP A 82 -6.39 6.50 -20.62
N ARG A 83 -5.83 6.06 -19.48
CA ARG A 83 -4.61 5.26 -19.39
C ARG A 83 -4.84 3.74 -19.42
N GLY A 84 -6.08 3.30 -19.62
CA GLY A 84 -6.44 1.88 -19.78
C GLY A 84 -6.64 1.11 -18.47
N TYR A 85 -6.71 1.79 -17.31
CA TYR A 85 -7.06 1.13 -16.06
C TYR A 85 -8.54 0.79 -15.99
N ASP A 86 -8.86 -0.34 -15.35
CA ASP A 86 -10.22 -0.89 -15.22
C ASP A 86 -10.87 -0.63 -13.85
N GLU A 87 -10.14 0.03 -12.97
CA GLU A 87 -10.53 0.34 -11.60
C GLU A 87 -9.81 1.57 -11.07
N VAL A 88 -10.45 2.32 -10.18
CA VAL A 88 -9.81 3.37 -9.37
C VAL A 88 -10.10 3.14 -7.90
N ASN A 89 -9.08 3.28 -7.05
CA ASN A 89 -9.21 3.11 -5.61
C ASN A 89 -9.26 4.46 -4.89
N LEU A 90 -10.22 4.62 -3.97
CA LEU A 90 -10.32 5.79 -3.10
C LEU A 90 -9.58 5.54 -1.79
N ASN A 91 -8.66 6.44 -1.41
CA ASN A 91 -7.99 6.40 -0.11
C ASN A 91 -8.78 7.15 0.96
N VAL A 92 -9.38 6.40 1.88
CA VAL A 92 -10.05 6.91 3.10
C VAL A 92 -9.33 6.41 4.37
N GLY A 93 -8.07 5.98 4.24
CA GLY A 93 -7.33 5.33 5.33
C GLY A 93 -5.98 5.95 5.70
N CYS A 94 -5.42 6.86 4.91
CA CYS A 94 -4.12 7.47 5.22
C CYS A 94 -4.14 8.21 6.57
N PRO A 95 -3.30 7.81 7.55
CA PRO A 95 -3.32 8.40 8.90
C PRO A 95 -2.40 9.62 9.05
N SER A 96 -1.64 9.98 8.00
CA SER A 96 -0.66 11.08 8.04
C SER A 96 -1.29 12.38 8.51
N GLY A 97 -0.65 13.05 9.46
CA GLY A 97 -1.13 14.32 10.01
C GLY A 97 -1.35 15.40 8.94
N THR A 98 -0.46 15.48 7.95
CA THR A 98 -0.57 16.43 6.83
C THR A 98 -1.74 16.14 5.89
N VAL A 99 -2.18 14.90 5.80
CA VAL A 99 -3.34 14.46 5.02
C VAL A 99 -4.63 14.72 5.81
N VAL A 100 -4.65 14.28 7.06
CA VAL A 100 -5.82 14.36 7.95
C VAL A 100 -6.19 15.80 8.28
N SER A 101 -5.20 16.70 8.50
CA SER A 101 -5.44 18.13 8.73
C SER A 101 -6.15 18.83 7.57
N LYS A 102 -5.99 18.31 6.34
CA LYS A 102 -6.69 18.78 5.14
C LYS A 102 -8.06 18.11 4.94
N GLY A 103 -8.49 17.23 5.86
CA GLY A 103 -9.72 16.45 5.76
C GLY A 103 -9.71 15.38 4.68
N LYS A 104 -8.51 14.93 4.23
CA LYS A 104 -8.33 13.85 3.24
C LYS A 104 -7.95 12.54 3.94
N GLY A 105 -7.97 11.43 3.20
CA GLY A 105 -7.64 10.11 3.73
C GLY A 105 -8.54 9.75 4.92
N SER A 106 -7.97 9.25 6.02
CA SER A 106 -8.78 8.96 7.23
C SER A 106 -9.44 10.21 7.84
N GLY A 107 -9.02 11.42 7.48
CA GLY A 107 -9.67 12.66 7.90
C GLY A 107 -11.12 12.81 7.41
N MET A 108 -11.49 12.12 6.32
CA MET A 108 -12.86 12.08 5.81
C MET A 108 -13.82 11.34 6.77
N LEU A 109 -13.30 10.43 7.57
CA LEU A 109 -14.11 9.63 8.53
C LEU A 109 -14.67 10.48 9.69
N ARG A 110 -14.21 11.72 9.86
CA ARG A 110 -14.73 12.66 10.89
C ARG A 110 -16.14 13.11 10.60
N ASP A 111 -16.50 13.27 9.34
CA ASP A 111 -17.82 13.72 8.89
C ASP A 111 -18.47 12.62 8.05
N VAL A 112 -19.19 11.73 8.72
CA VAL A 112 -19.87 10.58 8.07
C VAL A 112 -20.90 11.04 7.04
N ALA A 113 -21.62 12.14 7.31
CA ALA A 113 -22.58 12.70 6.37
C ALA A 113 -21.89 13.35 5.17
N GLY A 114 -20.74 13.98 5.38
CA GLY A 114 -19.90 14.50 4.30
C GLY A 114 -19.30 13.39 3.43
N LEU A 115 -18.89 12.28 4.05
CA LEU A 115 -18.45 11.08 3.35
C LEU A 115 -19.58 10.51 2.46
N ASP A 116 -20.79 10.42 2.99
CA ASP A 116 -21.96 9.95 2.24
C ASP A 116 -22.23 10.79 0.99
N ARG A 117 -22.30 12.11 1.14
CA ARG A 117 -22.48 13.04 -0.01
C ARG A 117 -21.37 12.91 -1.04
N PHE A 118 -20.11 12.82 -0.61
CA PHE A 118 -18.97 12.64 -1.49
C PHE A 118 -19.07 11.31 -2.27
N LEU A 119 -19.41 10.22 -1.60
CA LEU A 119 -19.58 8.91 -2.25
C LEU A 119 -20.76 8.94 -3.23
N GLU A 120 -21.89 9.54 -2.88
CA GLU A 120 -23.04 9.68 -3.79
C GLU A 120 -22.63 10.35 -5.11
N GLU A 121 -21.87 11.44 -5.04
CA GLU A 121 -21.42 12.18 -6.22
C GLU A 121 -20.48 11.36 -7.10
N ILE A 122 -19.47 10.70 -6.48
CA ILE A 122 -18.49 9.96 -7.28
C ILE A 122 -19.06 8.66 -7.85
N PHE A 123 -19.93 7.95 -7.11
CA PHE A 123 -20.56 6.72 -7.62
C PHE A 123 -21.60 6.97 -8.72
N ARG A 124 -22.25 8.14 -8.71
CA ARG A 124 -23.17 8.53 -9.77
C ARG A 124 -22.48 8.81 -11.10
N SER A 125 -21.23 9.28 -11.10
CA SER A 125 -20.59 9.86 -12.29
C SER A 125 -19.22 9.28 -12.65
N SER A 126 -18.69 8.34 -11.86
CA SER A 126 -17.38 7.75 -12.15
C SER A 126 -17.37 6.96 -13.44
N PRO A 127 -16.36 7.15 -14.30
CA PRO A 127 -16.19 6.38 -15.52
C PRO A 127 -15.62 4.97 -15.29
N LEU A 128 -15.17 4.67 -14.07
CA LEU A 128 -14.58 3.40 -13.65
C LEU A 128 -15.24 2.86 -12.39
N PRO A 129 -15.28 1.53 -12.21
CA PRO A 129 -15.58 0.91 -10.92
C PRO A 129 -14.67 1.45 -9.82
N ILE A 130 -15.25 1.72 -8.63
CA ILE A 130 -14.55 2.28 -7.49
C ILE A 130 -14.37 1.21 -6.42
N SER A 131 -13.11 0.98 -5.99
CA SER A 131 -12.81 0.32 -4.72
C SER A 131 -12.41 1.33 -3.65
N VAL A 132 -12.51 0.96 -2.39
CA VAL A 132 -12.23 1.87 -1.26
C VAL A 132 -11.26 1.20 -0.30
N LYS A 133 -10.23 1.94 0.14
CA LYS A 133 -9.34 1.52 1.23
C LYS A 133 -9.55 2.41 2.44
N THR A 134 -10.00 1.83 3.55
CA THR A 134 -10.43 2.56 4.75
C THR A 134 -9.79 2.04 6.04
N ARG A 135 -10.03 2.79 7.13
CA ARG A 135 -9.82 2.40 8.52
C ARG A 135 -11.16 2.39 9.26
N LEU A 136 -11.13 1.99 10.55
CA LEU A 136 -12.34 1.90 11.39
C LEU A 136 -12.91 3.26 11.81
N GLY A 137 -12.11 4.31 11.77
CA GLY A 137 -12.48 5.64 12.24
C GLY A 137 -11.23 6.45 12.58
N LEU A 138 -11.41 7.55 13.31
CA LEU A 138 -10.35 8.44 13.76
C LEU A 138 -9.81 8.10 15.14
N GLU A 139 -10.69 8.02 16.11
CA GLU A 139 -10.35 7.95 17.54
C GLU A 139 -10.79 6.63 18.17
N ASN A 140 -12.00 6.14 17.82
CA ASN A 140 -12.64 4.98 18.43
C ASN A 140 -13.17 4.00 17.37
N PRO A 141 -12.95 2.67 17.53
CA PRO A 141 -13.56 1.66 16.66
C PRO A 141 -15.09 1.72 16.60
N ASP A 142 -15.76 2.22 17.63
CA ASP A 142 -17.22 2.41 17.67
C ASP A 142 -17.76 3.41 16.63
N GLU A 143 -16.87 4.15 15.96
CA GLU A 143 -17.23 4.99 14.80
C GLU A 143 -17.56 4.14 13.57
N PHE A 144 -17.02 2.93 13.49
CA PHE A 144 -17.03 2.11 12.27
C PHE A 144 -18.42 1.64 11.84
N PRO A 145 -19.35 1.23 12.72
CA PRO A 145 -20.69 0.82 12.29
C PRO A 145 -21.41 1.87 11.45
N ALA A 146 -21.35 3.15 11.83
CA ALA A 146 -21.96 4.24 11.07
C ALA A 146 -21.25 4.47 9.73
N ILE A 147 -19.92 4.35 9.71
CA ILE A 147 -19.11 4.45 8.50
C ILE A 147 -19.43 3.31 7.52
N LEU A 148 -19.54 2.08 8.03
CA LEU A 148 -19.87 0.90 7.20
C LEU A 148 -21.28 0.97 6.65
N GLU A 149 -22.23 1.53 7.42
CA GLU A 149 -23.59 1.76 6.92
C GLU A 149 -23.60 2.68 5.70
N VAL A 150 -22.75 3.73 5.68
CA VAL A 150 -22.59 4.59 4.51
C VAL A 150 -21.99 3.80 3.35
N TYR A 151 -20.91 3.04 3.56
CA TYR A 151 -20.33 2.22 2.49
C TYR A 151 -21.31 1.20 1.91
N ASN A 152 -22.21 0.66 2.70
CA ASN A 152 -23.24 -0.29 2.27
C ASN A 152 -24.33 0.31 1.35
N ARG A 153 -24.36 1.62 1.15
CA ARG A 153 -25.30 2.31 0.25
C ARG A 153 -24.79 2.32 -1.21
N TYR A 154 -23.48 2.07 -1.40
CA TYR A 154 -22.82 2.21 -2.70
C TYR A 154 -22.29 0.87 -3.21
N PRO A 155 -22.26 0.65 -4.54
CA PRO A 155 -21.75 -0.57 -5.16
C PRO A 155 -20.21 -0.53 -5.20
N ILE A 156 -19.56 -0.60 -4.05
CA ILE A 156 -18.10 -0.60 -3.93
C ILE A 156 -17.58 -1.92 -4.52
N LYS A 157 -16.68 -1.84 -5.51
CA LYS A 157 -16.10 -3.02 -6.17
C LYS A 157 -15.40 -3.95 -5.16
N GLU A 158 -14.66 -3.36 -4.21
CA GLU A 158 -14.06 -4.05 -3.08
C GLU A 158 -13.71 -3.05 -1.97
N LEU A 159 -14.10 -3.35 -0.74
CA LEU A 159 -13.82 -2.54 0.44
C LEU A 159 -12.64 -3.15 1.21
N THR A 160 -11.47 -2.54 1.11
CA THR A 160 -10.29 -2.93 1.89
C THR A 160 -10.33 -2.26 3.25
N ILE A 161 -10.39 -3.05 4.31
CA ILE A 161 -10.45 -2.56 5.70
C ILE A 161 -9.11 -2.82 6.39
N HIS A 162 -8.49 -1.74 6.90
CA HIS A 162 -7.43 -1.84 7.88
C HIS A 162 -8.06 -1.68 9.27
N PRO A 163 -8.21 -2.76 10.07
CA PRO A 163 -8.97 -2.72 11.31
C PRO A 163 -8.17 -2.08 12.46
N ARG A 164 -7.86 -0.82 12.28
CA ARG A 164 -7.30 0.15 13.23
C ARG A 164 -7.96 1.50 13.02
N VAL A 165 -8.06 2.31 14.08
CA VAL A 165 -8.42 3.72 13.96
C VAL A 165 -7.19 4.55 13.52
N ARG A 166 -7.43 5.79 13.06
CA ARG A 166 -6.36 6.69 12.58
C ARG A 166 -5.28 6.92 13.63
N LYS A 167 -5.65 7.20 14.89
CA LYS A 167 -4.69 7.53 15.95
C LYS A 167 -3.69 6.44 16.28
N GLN A 168 -4.02 5.20 15.98
CA GLN A 168 -3.13 4.05 16.17
C GLN A 168 -2.00 4.01 15.15
N PHE A 169 -2.10 4.69 14.01
CA PHE A 169 -1.17 4.54 12.89
C PHE A 169 -0.96 3.07 12.54
N TYR A 170 0.13 2.48 13.02
CA TYR A 170 0.47 1.05 12.86
C TYR A 170 0.74 0.36 14.20
N ASP A 171 0.50 1.07 15.31
CA ASP A 171 0.76 0.58 16.66
C ASP A 171 -0.44 -0.20 17.23
N GLY A 172 -0.16 -1.04 18.22
CA GLY A 172 -1.16 -1.90 18.84
C GLY A 172 -1.65 -3.02 17.92
N LYS A 173 -2.60 -3.80 18.40
CA LYS A 173 -3.21 -4.90 17.64
C LYS A 173 -4.30 -4.38 16.70
N VAL A 174 -4.52 -5.08 15.62
CA VAL A 174 -5.70 -4.93 14.77
C VAL A 174 -6.96 -5.36 15.53
N ASP A 175 -8.06 -4.66 15.32
CA ASP A 175 -9.35 -4.94 15.94
C ASP A 175 -10.11 -5.98 15.10
N MET A 176 -9.94 -7.25 15.47
CA MET A 176 -10.58 -8.35 14.76
C MET A 176 -12.07 -8.47 15.07
N GLU A 177 -12.57 -7.91 16.18
CA GLU A 177 -14.00 -7.88 16.51
C GLU A 177 -14.75 -6.95 15.55
N MET A 178 -14.18 -5.76 15.28
CA MET A 178 -14.72 -4.86 14.27
C MET A 178 -14.60 -5.40 12.84
N PHE A 179 -13.56 -6.19 12.57
CA PHE A 179 -13.46 -6.88 11.29
C PHE A 179 -14.51 -7.99 11.17
N ASP A 180 -14.74 -8.79 12.23
CA ASP A 180 -15.83 -9.77 12.31
C ASP A 180 -17.21 -9.12 12.10
N PHE A 181 -17.42 -7.93 12.67
CA PHE A 181 -18.62 -7.14 12.44
C PHE A 181 -18.76 -6.76 10.96
N ALA A 182 -17.68 -6.26 10.33
CA ALA A 182 -17.69 -5.94 8.89
C ALA A 182 -18.03 -7.15 8.02
N VAL A 183 -17.45 -8.31 8.32
CA VAL A 183 -17.69 -9.56 7.58
C VAL A 183 -19.14 -10.00 7.64
N LYS A 184 -19.83 -9.73 8.76
CA LYS A 184 -21.24 -10.08 8.95
C LYS A 184 -22.22 -9.08 8.34
N THR A 185 -21.82 -7.81 8.19
CA THR A 185 -22.75 -6.71 7.89
C THR A 185 -22.47 -5.98 6.58
N SER A 186 -21.27 -6.15 5.99
CA SER A 186 -20.95 -5.54 4.70
C SER A 186 -21.78 -6.14 3.57
N LYS A 187 -22.32 -5.26 2.71
CA LYS A 187 -22.95 -5.61 1.45
C LYS A 187 -21.97 -5.68 0.28
N ASN A 188 -20.75 -5.16 0.49
CA ASN A 188 -19.71 -5.11 -0.52
C ASN A 188 -18.68 -6.22 -0.29
N PRO A 189 -18.01 -6.71 -1.34
CA PRO A 189 -16.87 -7.61 -1.21
C PRO A 189 -15.79 -6.99 -0.31
N LEU A 190 -15.21 -7.80 0.58
CA LEU A 190 -14.20 -7.35 1.54
C LEU A 190 -12.80 -7.84 1.20
N CYS A 191 -11.83 -6.96 1.43
CA CYS A 191 -10.41 -7.27 1.48
C CYS A 191 -9.86 -6.96 2.88
N TYR A 192 -9.17 -7.91 3.49
CA TYR A 192 -8.49 -7.68 4.77
C TYR A 192 -7.15 -7.01 4.56
N ASN A 193 -6.79 -6.02 5.38
CA ASN A 193 -5.47 -5.43 5.41
C ASN A 193 -5.01 -5.14 6.84
N GLY A 194 -3.99 -5.81 7.33
CA GLY A 194 -3.42 -5.55 8.66
C GLY A 194 -2.52 -6.67 9.17
N ASP A 195 -1.29 -6.34 9.55
CA ASP A 195 -0.31 -7.20 10.27
C ASP A 195 -0.11 -8.61 9.70
N VAL A 196 -0.21 -8.77 8.40
CA VAL A 196 0.12 -10.02 7.72
C VAL A 196 1.61 -10.00 7.42
N LEU A 197 2.36 -10.89 8.09
CA LEU A 197 3.82 -10.97 8.04
C LEU A 197 4.33 -12.37 7.62
N SER A 198 3.41 -13.32 7.36
CA SER A 198 3.76 -14.67 6.90
C SER A 198 2.64 -15.28 6.06
N LEU A 199 2.99 -16.25 5.22
CA LEU A 199 2.02 -17.04 4.44
C LEU A 199 1.02 -17.75 5.37
N THR A 200 1.49 -18.34 6.46
CA THR A 200 0.62 -19.03 7.44
C THR A 200 -0.46 -18.12 8.02
N GLN A 201 -0.16 -16.84 8.23
CA GLN A 201 -1.19 -15.88 8.67
C GLN A 201 -2.26 -15.67 7.60
N THR A 202 -1.92 -15.70 6.32
CA THR A 202 -2.93 -15.61 5.24
C THR A 202 -3.80 -16.85 5.18
N GLU A 203 -3.23 -18.03 5.42
CA GLU A 203 -3.94 -19.31 5.49
C GLU A 203 -4.93 -19.31 6.66
N THR A 204 -4.47 -18.91 7.85
CA THR A 204 -5.34 -18.74 9.04
C THR A 204 -6.49 -17.75 8.79
N LEU A 205 -6.22 -16.63 8.12
CA LEU A 205 -7.27 -15.68 7.74
C LEU A 205 -8.28 -16.31 6.78
N HIS A 206 -7.80 -17.11 5.81
CA HIS A 206 -8.69 -17.78 4.86
C HIS A 206 -9.57 -18.84 5.53
N GLU A 207 -9.00 -19.62 6.46
CA GLU A 207 -9.75 -20.59 7.23
C GLU A 207 -10.84 -19.91 8.09
N LYS A 208 -10.48 -18.80 8.75
CA LYS A 208 -11.41 -18.05 9.59
C LYS A 208 -12.48 -17.31 8.79
N TYR A 209 -12.13 -16.80 7.61
CA TYR A 209 -13.00 -15.97 6.78
C TYR A 209 -13.06 -16.47 5.31
N PRO A 210 -13.64 -17.64 5.05
CA PRO A 210 -13.67 -18.21 3.69
C PRO A 210 -14.45 -17.37 2.68
N GLN A 211 -15.31 -16.45 3.15
CA GLN A 211 -16.08 -15.52 2.33
C GLN A 211 -15.28 -14.30 1.87
N ILE A 212 -14.07 -14.03 2.43
CA ILE A 212 -13.21 -12.93 2.01
C ILE A 212 -12.42 -13.39 0.79
N GLY A 213 -12.53 -12.63 -0.31
CA GLY A 213 -11.88 -12.98 -1.58
C GLY A 213 -10.40 -12.64 -1.62
N SER A 214 -9.92 -11.73 -0.77
CA SER A 214 -8.60 -11.12 -0.89
C SER A 214 -8.00 -10.65 0.42
N VAL A 215 -6.66 -10.62 0.45
CA VAL A 215 -5.83 -10.06 1.53
C VAL A 215 -4.84 -9.07 0.93
N MET A 216 -4.78 -7.86 1.48
CA MET A 216 -3.82 -6.83 1.09
C MET A 216 -2.68 -6.76 2.11
N ILE A 217 -1.45 -6.88 1.63
CA ILE A 217 -0.25 -6.99 2.44
C ILE A 217 0.68 -5.81 2.12
N GLY A 218 1.16 -5.13 3.15
CA GLY A 218 2.12 -4.02 3.00
C GLY A 218 3.48 -4.40 3.56
N ARG A 219 3.69 -4.14 4.84
CA ARG A 219 4.97 -4.32 5.54
C ARG A 219 5.56 -5.71 5.40
N GLY A 220 4.74 -6.75 5.40
CA GLY A 220 5.20 -8.13 5.22
C GLY A 220 5.90 -8.34 3.88
N LEU A 221 5.31 -7.87 2.77
CA LEU A 221 5.91 -7.98 1.43
C LEU A 221 7.10 -7.05 1.21
N VAL A 222 7.23 -5.95 1.97
CA VAL A 222 8.44 -5.11 1.92
C VAL A 222 9.58 -5.76 2.70
N ALA A 223 9.28 -6.37 3.86
CA ALA A 223 10.26 -7.08 4.66
C ALA A 223 10.70 -8.40 4.03
N ASP A 224 9.77 -9.11 3.41
CA ASP A 224 10.01 -10.37 2.68
C ASP A 224 9.26 -10.35 1.34
N PRO A 225 9.87 -9.88 0.28
CA PRO A 225 9.23 -9.83 -1.03
C PRO A 225 8.65 -11.17 -1.47
N GLY A 226 9.33 -12.29 -1.20
CA GLY A 226 8.91 -13.64 -1.55
C GLY A 226 8.03 -14.35 -0.52
N MET A 227 7.49 -13.65 0.46
CA MET A 227 6.67 -14.23 1.54
C MET A 227 5.56 -15.17 1.05
N LEU A 228 4.94 -14.85 -0.09
CA LEU A 228 3.85 -15.63 -0.68
C LEU A 228 4.33 -16.86 -1.49
N SER A 229 5.62 -16.95 -1.75
CA SER A 229 6.24 -18.06 -2.51
C SER A 229 7.23 -18.90 -1.68
N GLY A 230 7.09 -18.87 -0.36
CA GLY A 230 7.94 -19.65 0.55
C GLY A 230 9.05 -18.84 1.20
N GLY A 231 9.07 -17.53 1.02
CA GLY A 231 10.09 -16.61 1.55
C GLY A 231 11.23 -16.35 0.57
N THR A 232 11.98 -15.31 0.84
CA THR A 232 13.16 -14.92 0.04
C THR A 232 14.43 -15.23 0.83
N ASP A 233 15.37 -15.94 0.24
CA ASP A 233 16.70 -16.15 0.83
C ASP A 233 17.59 -14.90 0.73
N ALA A 234 18.74 -14.93 1.40
CA ALA A 234 19.63 -13.77 1.45
C ALA A 234 20.21 -13.41 0.07
N ALA A 235 20.49 -14.38 -0.79
CA ALA A 235 21.04 -14.14 -2.12
C ALA A 235 20.01 -13.49 -3.05
N ALA A 236 18.75 -13.96 -3.01
CA ALA A 236 17.65 -13.38 -3.77
C ALA A 236 17.30 -11.96 -3.27
N LEU A 237 17.34 -11.72 -1.95
CA LEU A 237 17.18 -10.39 -1.36
C LEU A 237 18.30 -9.43 -1.81
N GLU A 238 19.55 -9.90 -1.78
CA GLU A 238 20.70 -9.11 -2.24
C GLU A 238 20.54 -8.73 -3.71
N HIS A 239 20.21 -9.72 -4.56
CA HIS A 239 19.97 -9.46 -5.98
C HIS A 239 18.87 -8.42 -6.20
N PHE A 240 17.71 -8.60 -5.55
CA PHE A 240 16.59 -7.66 -5.64
C PHE A 240 16.97 -6.24 -5.20
N MET A 241 17.69 -6.09 -4.09
CA MET A 241 18.12 -4.79 -3.59
C MET A 241 19.18 -4.12 -4.47
N ASN A 242 20.06 -4.90 -5.10
CA ASN A 242 21.04 -4.41 -6.05
C ASN A 242 20.39 -3.92 -7.34
N GLU A 243 19.41 -4.65 -7.87
CA GLU A 243 18.62 -4.23 -9.03
C GLU A 243 17.84 -2.94 -8.75
N LEU A 244 17.21 -2.85 -7.57
CA LEU A 244 16.55 -1.61 -7.12
C LEU A 244 17.53 -0.44 -7.08
N MET A 245 18.74 -0.65 -6.53
CA MET A 245 19.78 0.37 -6.47
C MET A 245 20.14 0.86 -7.86
N ALA A 246 20.41 -0.07 -8.80
CA ALA A 246 20.83 0.24 -10.15
C ALA A 246 19.76 1.06 -10.90
N VAL A 247 18.49 0.65 -10.83
CA VAL A 247 17.39 1.36 -11.48
C VAL A 247 17.14 2.72 -10.82
N TYR A 248 17.20 2.81 -9.49
CA TYR A 248 17.04 4.08 -8.79
C TYR A 248 18.20 5.07 -9.05
N GLU A 249 19.45 4.60 -9.22
CA GLU A 249 20.59 5.45 -9.59
C GLU A 249 20.36 6.15 -10.93
N VAL A 250 19.80 5.43 -11.90
CA VAL A 250 19.46 5.99 -13.22
C VAL A 250 18.27 6.94 -13.13
N GLU A 251 17.18 6.48 -12.53
CA GLU A 251 15.91 7.21 -12.53
C GLU A 251 15.95 8.51 -11.70
N PHE A 252 16.67 8.50 -10.58
CA PHE A 252 16.74 9.66 -9.68
C PHE A 252 18.03 10.48 -9.83
N GLY A 253 18.84 10.19 -10.85
CA GLY A 253 20.00 10.99 -11.21
C GLY A 253 21.16 10.88 -10.22
N GLY A 254 21.37 9.71 -9.62
CA GLY A 254 22.55 9.41 -8.83
C GLY A 254 22.32 8.60 -7.56
N SER A 255 23.43 8.03 -7.08
CA SER A 255 23.46 7.07 -5.96
C SER A 255 22.91 7.62 -4.66
N ARG A 256 23.09 8.91 -4.37
CA ARG A 256 22.59 9.52 -3.12
C ARG A 256 21.08 9.43 -3.01
N ASN A 257 20.39 9.73 -4.10
CA ASN A 257 18.92 9.67 -4.13
C ASN A 257 18.41 8.21 -4.06
N ALA A 258 19.10 7.30 -4.74
CA ALA A 258 18.84 5.87 -4.67
C ALA A 258 18.97 5.34 -3.23
N ILE A 259 20.05 5.70 -2.53
CA ILE A 259 20.31 5.32 -1.14
C ILE A 259 19.16 5.79 -0.22
N PHE A 260 18.67 7.02 -0.39
CA PHE A 260 17.55 7.50 0.41
C PHE A 260 16.31 6.63 0.26
N ARG A 261 16.01 6.18 -0.97
CA ARG A 261 14.90 5.25 -1.23
C ARG A 261 15.13 3.88 -0.62
N LEU A 262 16.31 3.31 -0.83
CA LEU A 262 16.64 1.99 -0.30
C LEU A 262 16.66 1.92 1.22
N LYS A 263 17.01 3.00 1.91
CA LYS A 263 16.93 3.06 3.38
C LYS A 263 15.51 2.88 3.91
N GLU A 264 14.51 3.34 3.18
CA GLU A 264 13.11 3.09 3.53
C GLU A 264 12.78 1.59 3.44
N ASN A 265 13.26 0.89 2.39
CA ASN A 265 13.11 -0.56 2.27
C ASN A 265 13.89 -1.28 3.39
N TRP A 266 15.14 -0.88 3.64
CA TRP A 266 15.97 -1.44 4.70
C TRP A 266 15.37 -1.25 6.10
N SER A 267 14.52 -0.23 6.32
CA SER A 267 13.84 -0.04 7.60
C SER A 267 12.89 -1.19 7.97
N PHE A 268 12.48 -1.99 6.97
CA PHE A 268 11.68 -3.20 7.16
C PHE A 268 12.54 -4.48 7.01
N LEU A 269 13.50 -4.45 6.08
CA LEU A 269 14.30 -5.62 5.74
C LEU A 269 15.30 -6.00 6.84
N HIS A 270 15.88 -5.02 7.57
CA HIS A 270 16.91 -5.28 8.57
C HIS A 270 16.46 -6.23 9.69
N ASP A 271 15.17 -6.21 10.03
CA ASP A 271 14.60 -7.10 11.05
C ASP A 271 14.58 -8.58 10.64
N ARG A 272 14.79 -8.88 9.35
CA ARG A 272 14.93 -10.24 8.85
C ARG A 272 16.28 -10.87 9.17
N PHE A 273 17.28 -10.09 9.59
CA PHE A 273 18.63 -10.57 9.87
C PHE A 273 18.92 -10.54 11.38
N GLU A 274 19.39 -11.68 11.91
CA GLU A 274 19.76 -11.76 13.32
C GLU A 274 21.00 -10.92 13.61
N GLY A 275 20.95 -10.11 14.68
CA GLY A 275 22.07 -9.26 15.10
C GLY A 275 22.36 -8.05 14.19
N CYS A 276 21.44 -7.67 13.31
CA CYS A 276 21.62 -6.61 12.32
C CYS A 276 21.78 -5.20 12.91
N ASP A 277 21.41 -4.94 14.17
CA ASP A 277 21.28 -3.59 14.76
C ASP A 277 22.49 -2.68 14.53
N LYS A 278 23.72 -3.21 14.68
CA LYS A 278 24.94 -2.42 14.51
C LYS A 278 25.16 -2.02 13.05
N LEU A 279 25.00 -2.96 12.14
CA LEU A 279 25.15 -2.73 10.69
C LEU A 279 24.02 -1.84 10.17
N TRP A 280 22.79 -2.07 10.59
CA TRP A 280 21.65 -1.21 10.28
C TRP A 280 21.89 0.24 10.74
N LYS A 281 22.42 0.44 11.96
CA LYS A 281 22.74 1.78 12.47
C LYS A 281 23.80 2.50 11.62
N ARG A 282 24.76 1.78 11.04
CA ARG A 282 25.76 2.31 10.10
C ARG A 282 25.09 2.59 8.73
N LEU A 283 24.38 1.60 8.17
CA LEU A 283 23.71 1.71 6.87
C LEU A 283 22.75 2.91 6.83
N ARG A 284 21.98 3.12 7.89
CA ARG A 284 21.03 4.24 7.99
C ARG A 284 21.70 5.61 7.94
N LYS A 285 22.96 5.73 8.39
CA LYS A 285 23.68 7.00 8.48
C LYS A 285 24.48 7.33 7.22
N THR A 286 25.01 6.33 6.54
CA THR A 286 25.87 6.57 5.37
C THR A 286 25.09 7.21 4.21
N THR A 287 25.78 8.07 3.45
CA THR A 287 25.28 8.64 2.17
C THR A 287 26.26 8.33 1.03
N ASP A 288 27.33 7.63 1.34
CA ASP A 288 28.33 7.15 0.39
C ASP A 288 27.87 5.83 -0.22
N ALA A 289 27.94 5.72 -1.55
CA ALA A 289 27.45 4.56 -2.27
C ALA A 289 28.31 3.32 -2.07
N ALA A 290 29.64 3.49 -1.99
CA ALA A 290 30.55 2.35 -1.81
C ALA A 290 30.39 1.78 -0.40
N GLU A 291 30.30 2.66 0.61
CA GLU A 291 30.05 2.26 1.99
C GLU A 291 28.68 1.60 2.14
N PHE A 292 27.63 2.15 1.51
CA PHE A 292 26.28 1.57 1.54
C PHE A 292 26.27 0.14 0.98
N LYS A 293 26.87 -0.05 -0.21
CA LYS A 293 26.98 -1.37 -0.87
C LYS A 293 27.80 -2.35 0.00
N ALA A 294 28.91 -1.90 0.57
CA ALA A 294 29.75 -2.74 1.43
C ALA A 294 29.01 -3.20 2.71
N ILE A 295 28.27 -2.30 3.39
CA ILE A 295 27.51 -2.66 4.57
C ILE A 295 26.34 -3.60 4.20
N SER A 296 25.65 -3.32 3.10
CA SER A 296 24.56 -4.20 2.61
C SER A 296 25.06 -5.60 2.32
N ALA A 297 26.18 -5.74 1.60
CA ALA A 297 26.82 -7.03 1.32
C ALA A 297 27.27 -7.74 2.61
N GLU A 298 27.84 -7.01 3.57
CA GLU A 298 28.21 -7.56 4.89
C GLU A 298 26.97 -8.17 5.58
N ILE A 299 25.83 -7.48 5.57
CA ILE A 299 24.58 -8.02 6.15
C ILE A 299 24.16 -9.31 5.45
N PHE A 300 24.06 -9.29 4.11
CA PHE A 300 23.58 -10.44 3.33
C PHE A 300 24.49 -11.67 3.46
N HIS A 301 25.82 -11.48 3.57
CA HIS A 301 26.78 -12.59 3.54
C HIS A 301 27.14 -13.11 4.92
N THR A 302 26.96 -12.33 6.00
CA THR A 302 27.48 -12.71 7.32
C THR A 302 26.40 -12.94 8.38
N LEU A 303 25.20 -12.39 8.19
CA LEU A 303 24.13 -12.51 9.18
C LEU A 303 23.12 -13.60 8.79
N PRO A 304 22.69 -14.43 9.76
CA PRO A 304 21.65 -15.40 9.49
C PRO A 304 20.29 -14.72 9.26
N LEU A 305 19.59 -15.21 8.25
CA LEU A 305 18.22 -14.78 7.97
C LEU A 305 17.26 -15.47 8.95
N ARG A 306 16.39 -14.70 9.60
CA ARG A 306 15.31 -15.24 10.45
C ARG A 306 14.31 -16.00 9.57
N LYS A 307 13.97 -17.19 10.05
CA LYS A 307 12.95 -18.04 9.41
C LYS A 307 11.53 -17.55 9.68
#